data_d5f82f017d9d5e8d21efd043ef44fa99
#
_entry.id   d5f82f017d9d5e8d21efd043ef44fa99
#
_cell.length_a   1.000
_cell.length_b   1.000
_cell.length_c   1.000
_cell.angle_alpha   90.00
_cell.angle_beta   90.00
_cell.angle_gamma   90.00
#
_symmetry.space_group_name_H-M   'P 1'
#
loop_
_entity.id
_entity.type
_entity.pdbx_description
1 polymer ?
#
loop_
_entity_poly.entity_id
_entity_poly.type
_entity_poly.pdbx_seq_one_letter_code
_entity_poly.pdbx_strand_id
1 'polypeptide(L)'
;MRIATLIVVCFLAAGLVAGCSHAGSSQSGQTSPSVSKPSAPSTAPRAGAAIVDVIAWIEAGHPADPARYHAVTRDGVTTPLGNDLAFTVPSGKVVCMTDSKHTGGALTCLVDLASPPPRPETAYGEWKGGWVDFDGTKLQIGAARGDPGPFVDGNGSQLANADSLSYDDYRCRADQVGLFCVNYAHQSAVRLSSAGIEQFGCLRSVPPPDGVGTAFSC
;
A
#
# COMPACT_ATOMS: atom_id res chain seq x y z
N MET A 1 29.44 -45.72 -9.81
CA MET A 1 29.09 -47.14 -9.67
C MET A 1 27.58 -47.28 -9.90
N ARG A 2 27.24 -47.89 -11.04
CA ARG A 2 26.06 -48.72 -11.39
C ARG A 2 24.67 -48.15 -11.10
N ILE A 3 23.95 -47.65 -12.11
CA ILE A 3 23.09 -48.32 -13.12
C ILE A 3 21.97 -49.13 -12.45
N ALA A 4 20.73 -48.71 -12.69
CA ALA A 4 19.64 -49.61 -13.06
C ALA A 4 18.48 -48.84 -13.72
N THR A 5 18.40 -49.03 -14.98
CA THR A 5 17.30 -48.83 -15.94
C THR A 5 16.25 -49.92 -15.70
N LEU A 6 14.98 -49.61 -15.78
CA LEU A 6 13.95 -50.58 -16.16
C LEU A 6 12.80 -49.89 -16.89
N ILE A 7 12.64 -50.32 -18.00
CA ILE A 7 11.82 -50.29 -19.20
C ILE A 7 10.53 -51.13 -18.97
N VAL A 8 9.51 -50.80 -19.83
CA VAL A 8 8.48 -51.69 -20.38
C VAL A 8 7.15 -51.67 -19.61
N VAL A 9 5.95 -51.52 -20.20
CA VAL A 9 5.39 -52.03 -21.47
C VAL A 9 4.06 -51.31 -21.76
N CYS A 10 3.81 -51.09 -23.05
CA CYS A 10 2.54 -50.73 -23.69
C CYS A 10 1.43 -51.72 -23.44
N PHE A 11 0.19 -51.26 -23.32
CA PHE A 11 -0.95 -51.99 -23.82
C PHE A 11 -1.90 -51.06 -24.58
N LEU A 12 -1.98 -51.28 -25.86
CA LEU A 12 -3.02 -50.87 -26.77
C LEU A 12 -4.26 -51.75 -26.54
N ALA A 13 -5.41 -51.17 -26.39
CA ALA A 13 -6.70 -51.84 -26.63
C ALA A 13 -7.62 -50.88 -27.38
N ALA A 14 -7.75 -51.17 -28.66
CA ALA A 14 -8.78 -50.61 -29.52
C ALA A 14 -10.13 -51.29 -29.24
N GLY A 15 -11.17 -50.49 -29.03
CA GLY A 15 -12.53 -50.96 -28.94
C GLY A 15 -13.45 -50.04 -29.73
N LEU A 16 -13.76 -50.42 -30.97
CA LEU A 16 -14.81 -49.87 -31.80
C LEU A 16 -16.16 -50.42 -31.32
N VAL A 17 -17.10 -49.52 -30.95
CA VAL A 17 -18.53 -49.87 -30.99
C VAL A 17 -19.28 -48.70 -31.63
N ALA A 18 -19.91 -49.04 -32.74
CA ALA A 18 -20.78 -48.19 -33.54
C ALA A 18 -22.23 -48.14 -32.96
N GLY A 19 -22.84 -46.97 -33.10
CA GLY A 19 -24.26 -46.87 -33.40
C GLY A 19 -25.20 -46.53 -32.25
N CYS A 20 -25.83 -45.36 -32.28
CA CYS A 20 -27.25 -45.19 -32.60
C CYS A 20 -27.63 -43.70 -32.47
N SER A 21 -28.11 -43.20 -33.57
CA SER A 21 -28.80 -41.93 -33.68
C SER A 21 -30.07 -41.90 -32.85
N HIS A 22 -30.24 -40.85 -32.00
CA HIS A 22 -31.53 -40.37 -31.61
C HIS A 22 -31.55 -38.85 -31.66
N ALA A 23 -32.27 -38.34 -32.63
CA ALA A 23 -32.69 -36.95 -32.71
C ALA A 23 -33.67 -36.67 -31.57
N GLY A 24 -33.34 -35.69 -30.73
CA GLY A 24 -34.23 -35.21 -29.68
C GLY A 24 -33.77 -33.80 -29.30
N SER A 25 -34.35 -32.82 -29.98
CA SER A 25 -34.22 -31.40 -29.69
C SER A 25 -34.70 -31.07 -28.28
N SER A 26 -33.85 -30.52 -27.46
CA SER A 26 -34.20 -29.55 -26.40
C SER A 26 -32.94 -28.86 -25.98
N GLN A 27 -32.59 -27.79 -26.68
CA GLN A 27 -31.61 -26.80 -26.20
C GLN A 27 -32.24 -26.05 -25.04
N SER A 28 -32.08 -26.57 -23.84
CA SER A 28 -32.18 -25.73 -22.64
C SER A 28 -30.94 -24.88 -22.59
N GLY A 29 -31.05 -23.65 -23.06
CA GLY A 29 -30.04 -22.64 -22.91
C GLY A 29 -29.78 -22.38 -21.43
N GLN A 30 -28.75 -23.03 -20.86
CA GLN A 30 -28.15 -22.62 -19.60
C GLN A 30 -27.43 -21.31 -19.88
N THR A 31 -28.12 -20.19 -19.70
CA THR A 31 -27.51 -18.90 -19.49
C THR A 31 -26.75 -18.96 -18.14
N SER A 32 -25.47 -19.30 -18.19
CA SER A 32 -24.59 -19.07 -17.07
C SER A 32 -24.71 -17.59 -16.72
N PRO A 33 -25.00 -17.20 -15.44
CA PRO A 33 -24.99 -15.83 -15.07
C PRO A 33 -23.54 -15.32 -15.25
N SER A 34 -23.37 -14.41 -16.20
CA SER A 34 -22.13 -13.65 -16.34
C SER A 34 -21.98 -12.84 -15.05
N VAL A 35 -21.14 -13.31 -14.14
CA VAL A 35 -20.77 -12.54 -12.95
C VAL A 35 -19.97 -11.34 -13.48
N SER A 36 -20.66 -10.23 -13.64
CA SER A 36 -20.01 -8.96 -13.97
C SER A 36 -18.99 -8.67 -12.86
N LYS A 37 -17.72 -8.64 -13.22
CA LYS A 37 -16.66 -8.19 -12.31
C LYS A 37 -17.05 -6.78 -11.82
N PRO A 38 -17.08 -6.53 -10.49
CA PRO A 38 -17.38 -5.20 -9.97
C PRO A 38 -16.51 -4.17 -10.65
N SER A 39 -17.09 -3.08 -11.14
CA SER A 39 -16.31 -1.96 -11.68
C SER A 39 -15.43 -1.40 -10.57
N ALA A 40 -14.18 -1.13 -10.90
CA ALA A 40 -13.25 -0.51 -9.96
C ALA A 40 -13.82 0.84 -9.47
N PRO A 41 -13.70 1.17 -8.16
CA PRO A 41 -14.18 2.44 -7.64
C PRO A 41 -13.49 3.60 -8.37
N SER A 42 -14.26 4.56 -8.89
CA SER A 42 -13.77 5.72 -9.63
C SER A 42 -13.52 6.95 -8.76
N THR A 43 -14.07 6.96 -7.54
CA THR A 43 -13.99 8.09 -6.62
C THR A 43 -13.20 7.70 -5.39
N ALA A 44 -12.28 8.57 -4.97
CA ALA A 44 -11.48 8.37 -3.76
C ALA A 44 -12.38 8.25 -2.51
N PRO A 45 -12.04 7.34 -1.58
CA PRO A 45 -12.78 7.16 -0.33
C PRO A 45 -12.80 8.45 0.50
N ARG A 46 -13.92 8.69 1.17
CA ARG A 46 -14.08 9.80 2.11
C ARG A 46 -13.77 9.35 3.54
N ALA A 47 -13.57 10.30 4.42
CA ALA A 47 -13.44 10.03 5.86
C ALA A 47 -14.56 9.12 6.36
N GLY A 48 -14.19 8.10 7.13
CA GLY A 48 -15.13 7.11 7.67
C GLY A 48 -15.59 6.03 6.69
N ALA A 49 -15.06 5.98 5.46
CA ALA A 49 -15.33 4.88 4.53
C ALA A 49 -14.93 3.54 5.12
N ALA A 50 -15.66 2.48 4.76
CA ALA A 50 -15.32 1.12 5.18
C ALA A 50 -13.94 0.72 4.62
N ILE A 51 -13.15 -0.01 5.41
CA ILE A 51 -11.80 -0.42 5.02
C ILE A 51 -11.78 -1.22 3.71
N VAL A 52 -12.80 -2.03 3.46
CA VAL A 52 -12.92 -2.81 2.23
C VAL A 52 -13.05 -1.92 0.99
N ASP A 53 -13.71 -0.78 1.11
CA ASP A 53 -13.87 0.19 0.01
C ASP A 53 -12.55 0.93 -0.24
N VAL A 54 -11.83 1.26 0.85
CA VAL A 54 -10.50 1.89 0.77
C VAL A 54 -9.51 0.95 0.08
N ILE A 55 -9.49 -0.33 0.47
CA ILE A 55 -8.65 -1.36 -0.14
C ILE A 55 -8.98 -1.50 -1.62
N ALA A 56 -10.25 -1.69 -1.95
CA ALA A 56 -10.68 -1.85 -3.34
C ALA A 56 -10.28 -0.66 -4.22
N TRP A 57 -10.36 0.55 -3.67
CA TRP A 57 -9.94 1.75 -4.37
C TRP A 57 -8.41 1.82 -4.56
N ILE A 58 -7.62 1.49 -3.52
CA ILE A 58 -6.15 1.46 -3.61
C ILE A 58 -5.71 0.42 -4.64
N GLU A 59 -6.32 -0.76 -4.64
CA GLU A 59 -6.02 -1.87 -5.57
C GLU A 59 -6.37 -1.55 -7.02
N ALA A 60 -7.31 -0.65 -7.25
CA ALA A 60 -7.66 -0.18 -8.59
C ALA A 60 -6.61 0.76 -9.20
N GLY A 61 -5.56 1.16 -8.46
CA GLY A 61 -4.45 1.94 -8.98
C GLY A 61 -3.57 1.14 -9.95
N HIS A 62 -2.93 1.83 -10.91
CA HIS A 62 -1.98 1.22 -11.82
C HIS A 62 -0.72 0.79 -11.05
N PRO A 63 -0.28 -0.48 -11.15
CA PRO A 63 0.92 -0.92 -10.45
C PRO A 63 2.17 -0.15 -10.90
N ALA A 64 2.86 0.49 -9.96
CA ALA A 64 4.17 1.06 -10.18
C ALA A 64 5.26 -0.01 -9.98
N ASP A 65 6.38 0.10 -10.70
CA ASP A 65 7.53 -0.77 -10.52
C ASP A 65 8.29 -0.40 -9.22
N PRO A 66 8.30 -1.26 -8.17
CA PRO A 66 8.95 -0.96 -6.91
C PRO A 66 10.45 -0.67 -7.03
N ALA A 67 11.13 -1.26 -8.01
CA ALA A 67 12.57 -1.07 -8.21
C ALA A 67 12.98 0.41 -8.41
N ARG A 68 12.05 1.27 -8.83
CA ARG A 68 12.29 2.70 -9.03
C ARG A 68 12.35 3.51 -7.73
N TYR A 69 11.96 2.92 -6.60
CA TYR A 69 11.76 3.64 -5.33
C TYR A 69 12.81 3.28 -4.27
N HIS A 70 13.81 2.47 -4.60
CA HIS A 70 14.90 2.08 -3.72
C HIS A 70 16.12 3.04 -3.77
N ALA A 71 15.87 4.30 -4.06
CA ALA A 71 16.90 5.33 -4.07
C ALA A 71 16.33 6.71 -3.76
N VAL A 72 17.17 7.57 -3.21
CA VAL A 72 16.89 8.99 -3.01
C VAL A 72 17.88 9.84 -3.81
N THR A 73 17.46 11.04 -4.16
CA THR A 73 18.32 12.01 -4.86
C THR A 73 18.34 13.32 -4.10
N ARG A 74 19.55 13.81 -3.82
CA ARG A 74 19.80 15.12 -3.23
C ARG A 74 20.92 15.83 -4.01
N ASP A 75 20.67 17.06 -4.42
CA ASP A 75 21.65 17.90 -5.13
C ASP A 75 22.28 17.19 -6.36
N GLY A 76 21.49 16.38 -7.06
CA GLY A 76 21.92 15.60 -8.23
C GLY A 76 22.70 14.31 -7.89
N VAL A 77 22.90 14.00 -6.63
CA VAL A 77 23.53 12.76 -6.17
C VAL A 77 22.45 11.76 -5.80
N THR A 78 22.50 10.56 -6.38
CA THR A 78 21.58 9.46 -6.09
C THR A 78 22.23 8.47 -5.14
N THR A 79 21.53 8.17 -4.03
CA THR A 79 21.96 7.23 -2.99
C THR A 79 20.99 6.04 -2.96
N PRO A 80 21.47 4.80 -3.08
CA PRO A 80 20.63 3.61 -2.95
C PRO A 80 20.24 3.38 -1.48
N LEU A 81 18.99 2.94 -1.28
CA LEU A 81 18.41 2.66 0.05
C LEU A 81 18.41 1.17 0.43
N GLY A 82 18.95 0.30 -0.44
CA GLY A 82 18.87 -1.15 -0.21
C GLY A 82 17.44 -1.66 -0.33
N ASN A 83 16.90 -2.23 0.74
CA ASN A 83 15.51 -2.73 0.78
C ASN A 83 14.49 -1.64 1.14
N ASP A 84 14.95 -0.51 1.67
CA ASP A 84 14.06 0.59 2.01
C ASP A 84 13.57 1.35 0.77
N LEU A 85 12.47 2.06 0.94
CA LEU A 85 11.78 2.79 -0.13
C LEU A 85 11.71 4.28 0.20
N ALA A 86 11.72 5.09 -0.84
CA ALA A 86 11.42 6.51 -0.76
C ALA A 86 10.59 6.95 -1.97
N PHE A 87 9.56 7.75 -1.71
CA PHE A 87 8.73 8.30 -2.78
C PHE A 87 8.09 9.63 -2.39
N THR A 88 7.74 10.39 -3.41
CA THR A 88 6.96 11.62 -3.27
C THR A 88 5.67 11.50 -4.07
N VAL A 89 4.65 12.31 -3.73
CA VAL A 89 3.44 12.41 -4.57
C VAL A 89 3.44 13.70 -5.40
N PRO A 90 2.67 13.76 -6.51
CA PRO A 90 2.74 14.87 -7.47
C PRO A 90 2.55 16.26 -6.88
N SER A 91 1.77 16.38 -5.81
CA SER A 91 1.56 17.65 -5.13
C SER A 91 2.82 18.19 -4.43
N GLY A 92 3.89 17.35 -4.28
CA GLY A 92 5.10 17.66 -3.52
C GLY A 92 4.86 17.88 -2.03
N LYS A 93 3.64 17.62 -1.57
CA LYS A 93 3.21 17.89 -0.19
C LYS A 93 3.29 16.68 0.73
N VAL A 94 3.61 15.52 0.19
CA VAL A 94 3.84 14.29 0.95
C VAL A 94 5.13 13.65 0.43
N VAL A 95 6.06 13.40 1.34
CA VAL A 95 7.31 12.67 1.09
C VAL A 95 7.31 11.50 2.05
N CYS A 96 7.47 10.29 1.57
CA CYS A 96 7.45 9.09 2.38
C CYS A 96 8.71 8.25 2.20
N MET A 97 9.11 7.59 3.27
CA MET A 97 10.23 6.64 3.32
C MET A 97 9.92 5.50 4.27
N THR A 98 10.59 4.36 4.07
CA THR A 98 10.76 3.33 5.09
C THR A 98 12.18 3.38 5.63
N ASP A 99 12.36 2.87 6.85
CA ASP A 99 13.68 2.69 7.48
C ASP A 99 13.63 1.40 8.29
N SER A 100 13.96 0.29 7.64
CA SER A 100 13.91 -1.04 8.23
C SER A 100 14.82 -1.18 9.45
N LYS A 101 15.92 -0.40 9.48
CA LYS A 101 16.91 -0.44 10.56
C LYS A 101 16.43 0.24 11.85
N HIS A 102 15.69 1.34 11.74
CA HIS A 102 15.32 2.15 12.91
C HIS A 102 13.84 2.11 13.25
N THR A 103 12.96 1.85 12.27
CA THR A 103 11.50 1.83 12.46
C THR A 103 10.86 0.48 12.16
N GLY A 104 11.67 -0.55 11.87
CA GLY A 104 11.14 -1.88 11.52
C GLY A 104 10.36 -1.90 10.20
N GLY A 105 10.62 -0.96 9.30
CA GLY A 105 9.93 -0.86 8.01
C GLY A 105 8.59 -0.11 8.06
N ALA A 106 8.27 0.56 9.17
CA ALA A 106 7.10 1.43 9.25
C ALA A 106 7.17 2.53 8.19
N LEU A 107 6.02 2.90 7.64
CA LEU A 107 5.91 4.02 6.72
C LEU A 107 6.03 5.34 7.49
N THR A 108 7.10 6.07 7.24
CA THR A 108 7.31 7.41 7.78
C THR A 108 7.12 8.45 6.67
N CYS A 109 6.31 9.48 6.93
CA CYS A 109 6.05 10.54 5.95
C CYS A 109 6.22 11.94 6.56
N LEU A 110 6.62 12.89 5.72
CA LEU A 110 6.47 14.32 5.96
C LEU A 110 5.32 14.85 5.10
N VAL A 111 4.34 15.46 5.75
CA VAL A 111 3.15 16.04 5.12
C VAL A 111 3.15 17.54 5.37
N ASP A 112 3.05 18.35 4.30
CA ASP A 112 2.86 19.79 4.42
C ASP A 112 1.40 20.08 4.80
N LEU A 113 1.10 19.97 6.11
CA LEU A 113 -0.24 20.16 6.65
C LEU A 113 -0.59 21.65 6.75
N ALA A 114 -1.76 22.03 6.25
CA ALA A 114 -2.29 23.38 6.42
C ALA A 114 -2.59 23.72 7.89
N SER A 115 -2.93 22.71 8.69
CA SER A 115 -3.23 22.83 10.12
C SER A 115 -2.61 21.64 10.88
N PRO A 116 -1.30 21.67 11.11
CA PRO A 116 -0.63 20.60 11.87
C PRO A 116 -1.07 20.62 13.33
N PRO A 117 -0.99 19.46 14.03
CA PRO A 117 -1.23 19.41 15.47
C PRO A 117 -0.25 20.36 16.20
N PRO A 118 -0.70 21.03 17.26
CA PRO A 118 0.15 21.89 18.06
C PRO A 118 1.26 21.07 18.73
N ARG A 119 2.39 21.73 18.98
CA ARG A 119 3.49 21.12 19.74
C ARG A 119 3.03 20.86 21.18
N PRO A 120 3.07 19.59 21.67
CA PRO A 120 2.78 19.32 23.08
C PRO A 120 3.92 19.79 24.00
N GLU A 121 3.63 20.08 25.27
CA GLU A 121 4.61 20.50 26.25
C GLU A 121 5.70 19.45 26.50
N THR A 122 5.37 18.18 26.30
CA THR A 122 6.29 17.03 26.43
C THR A 122 7.26 16.89 25.26
N ALA A 123 7.14 17.72 24.21
CA ALA A 123 8.00 17.62 23.04
C ALA A 123 9.34 18.31 23.25
N TYR A 124 10.44 17.56 23.17
CA TYR A 124 11.81 18.07 23.18
C TYR A 124 12.41 18.01 21.77
N GLY A 125 13.24 19.01 21.42
CA GLY A 125 13.86 19.10 20.11
C GLY A 125 13.03 19.89 19.10
N GLU A 126 13.31 19.74 17.82
CA GLU A 126 12.59 20.42 16.75
C GLU A 126 11.22 19.78 16.52
N TRP A 127 10.17 20.59 16.52
CA TRP A 127 8.80 20.11 16.28
C TRP A 127 8.52 20.00 14.78
N LYS A 128 8.14 18.82 14.34
CA LYS A 128 7.69 18.53 12.98
C LYS A 128 6.21 18.15 13.02
N GLY A 129 5.30 19.14 12.95
CA GLY A 129 3.86 18.89 13.05
C GLY A 129 3.28 18.03 11.93
N GLY A 130 3.92 17.98 10.77
CA GLY A 130 3.55 17.13 9.64
C GLY A 130 4.29 15.79 9.58
N TRP A 131 5.04 15.41 10.62
CA TRP A 131 5.64 14.08 10.72
C TRP A 131 4.57 13.03 10.96
N VAL A 132 4.60 11.94 10.20
CA VAL A 132 3.65 10.84 10.32
C VAL A 132 4.41 9.53 10.37
N ASP A 133 4.15 8.72 11.39
CA ASP A 133 4.59 7.33 11.48
C ASP A 133 3.37 6.41 11.44
N PHE A 134 3.37 5.42 10.52
CA PHE A 134 2.32 4.43 10.36
C PHE A 134 2.93 3.03 10.24
N ASP A 135 2.75 2.21 11.29
CA ASP A 135 3.26 0.83 11.35
C ASP A 135 2.19 -0.24 11.06
N GLY A 136 0.99 0.18 10.64
CA GLY A 136 -0.17 -0.70 10.41
C GLY A 136 -1.04 -0.88 11.65
N THR A 137 -0.50 -0.81 12.85
CA THR A 137 -1.27 -0.90 14.12
C THR A 137 -1.41 0.45 14.80
N LYS A 138 -0.48 1.36 14.54
CA LYS A 138 -0.43 2.70 15.13
C LYS A 138 -0.23 3.73 14.03
N LEU A 139 -0.86 4.87 14.24
CA LEU A 139 -0.66 6.08 13.46
C LEU A 139 -0.35 7.21 14.42
N GLN A 140 0.81 7.85 14.25
CA GLN A 140 1.24 9.01 15.02
C GLN A 140 1.43 10.21 14.11
N ILE A 141 0.98 11.38 14.54
CA ILE A 141 1.01 12.62 13.76
C ILE A 141 1.62 13.73 14.59
N GLY A 142 2.66 14.35 14.06
CA GLY A 142 3.48 15.33 14.75
C GLY A 142 4.45 14.65 15.71
N ALA A 143 5.75 14.93 15.55
CA ALA A 143 6.79 14.40 16.39
C ALA A 143 7.89 15.43 16.67
N ALA A 144 8.48 15.35 17.87
CA ALA A 144 9.72 16.05 18.16
C ALA A 144 10.89 15.24 17.60
N ARG A 145 11.69 15.84 16.74
CA ARG A 145 12.86 15.21 16.11
C ARG A 145 14.10 16.07 16.31
N GLY A 146 15.19 15.46 16.74
CA GLY A 146 16.47 16.15 16.87
C GLY A 146 17.21 16.32 15.55
N ASP A 147 16.84 15.51 14.55
CA ASP A 147 17.39 15.49 13.20
C ASP A 147 16.26 15.31 12.18
N PRO A 148 16.53 15.51 10.88
CA PRO A 148 15.53 15.29 9.83
C PRO A 148 15.21 13.80 9.58
N GLY A 149 15.81 12.87 10.33
CA GLY A 149 15.62 11.43 10.13
C GLY A 149 16.00 10.96 8.72
N PRO A 150 15.30 9.98 8.15
CA PRO A 150 15.66 9.43 6.85
C PRO A 150 15.54 10.43 5.68
N PHE A 151 14.86 11.58 5.89
CA PHE A 151 14.66 12.60 4.85
C PHE A 151 15.92 13.46 4.59
N VAL A 152 16.98 13.30 5.38
CA VAL A 152 18.27 14.01 5.18
C VAL A 152 18.94 13.63 3.86
N ASP A 153 18.73 12.40 3.39
CA ASP A 153 19.42 11.86 2.21
C ASP A 153 18.78 12.27 0.88
N GLY A 154 17.67 12.98 0.91
CA GLY A 154 16.99 13.49 -0.27
C GLY A 154 15.60 12.95 -0.47
N ASN A 155 15.11 13.07 -1.71
CA ASN A 155 13.75 12.65 -2.08
C ASN A 155 13.79 11.42 -2.98
N GLY A 156 12.83 10.52 -2.77
CA GLY A 156 12.57 9.40 -3.66
C GLY A 156 11.86 9.80 -4.96
N SER A 157 11.75 8.86 -5.87
CA SER A 157 11.01 9.02 -7.12
C SER A 157 9.55 9.41 -6.87
N GLN A 158 8.96 10.15 -7.81
CA GLN A 158 7.56 10.52 -7.73
C GLN A 158 6.65 9.34 -8.07
N LEU A 159 5.68 9.05 -7.19
CA LEU A 159 4.55 8.16 -7.46
C LEU A 159 3.46 8.98 -8.15
N ALA A 160 3.18 8.66 -9.41
CA ALA A 160 2.24 9.42 -10.22
C ALA A 160 0.79 9.24 -9.73
N ASN A 161 -0.07 10.21 -10.03
CA ASN A 161 -1.51 10.10 -9.72
C ASN A 161 -2.10 8.85 -10.39
N ALA A 162 -2.96 8.15 -9.68
CA ALA A 162 -3.57 6.88 -10.02
C ALA A 162 -2.61 5.68 -10.00
N ASP A 163 -1.31 5.89 -9.78
CA ASP A 163 -0.38 4.78 -9.59
C ASP A 163 -0.42 4.25 -8.16
N SER A 164 -0.15 2.96 -8.01
CA SER A 164 -0.06 2.28 -6.72
C SER A 164 1.28 1.56 -6.58
N LEU A 165 1.91 1.74 -5.42
CA LEU A 165 3.17 1.12 -5.03
C LEU A 165 2.91 0.09 -3.93
N SER A 166 3.36 -1.15 -4.14
CA SER A 166 3.27 -2.24 -3.16
C SER A 166 4.65 -2.57 -2.61
N TYR A 167 4.75 -2.76 -1.30
CA TYR A 167 5.96 -3.21 -0.61
C TYR A 167 5.55 -3.86 0.72
N ASP A 168 6.22 -4.92 1.11
CA ASP A 168 5.89 -5.69 2.29
C ASP A 168 4.36 -5.90 2.43
N ASP A 169 3.79 -5.60 3.57
CA ASP A 169 2.34 -5.64 3.83
C ASP A 169 1.61 -4.35 3.43
N TYR A 170 2.28 -3.41 2.77
CA TYR A 170 1.69 -2.13 2.39
C TYR A 170 1.37 -2.03 0.90
N ARG A 171 0.35 -1.26 0.61
CA ARG A 171 0.11 -0.70 -0.71
C ARG A 171 -0.36 0.73 -0.59
N CYS A 172 0.30 1.62 -1.32
CA CYS A 172 -0.04 3.03 -1.37
C CYS A 172 -0.52 3.41 -2.77
N ARG A 173 -1.56 4.26 -2.87
CA ARG A 173 -2.01 4.85 -4.13
C ARG A 173 -1.99 6.36 -4.02
N ALA A 174 -1.33 7.01 -4.98
CA ALA A 174 -1.35 8.46 -5.13
C ALA A 174 -2.60 8.92 -5.88
N ASP A 175 -3.17 10.04 -5.42
CA ASP A 175 -4.31 10.71 -6.06
C ASP A 175 -4.22 12.23 -5.86
N GLN A 176 -5.05 12.98 -6.58
CA GLN A 176 -5.13 14.45 -6.46
C GLN A 176 -5.56 14.90 -5.06
N VAL A 177 -6.32 14.08 -4.33
CA VAL A 177 -6.80 14.36 -2.98
C VAL A 177 -5.88 13.84 -1.88
N GLY A 178 -4.74 13.27 -2.23
CA GLY A 178 -3.72 12.80 -1.28
C GLY A 178 -3.16 11.41 -1.59
N LEU A 179 -2.37 10.91 -0.67
CA LEU A 179 -1.79 9.58 -0.69
C LEU A 179 -2.61 8.68 0.23
N PHE A 180 -3.09 7.57 -0.28
CA PHE A 180 -3.77 6.53 0.51
C PHE A 180 -2.86 5.33 0.67
N CYS A 181 -2.61 4.88 1.90
CA CYS A 181 -1.80 3.71 2.17
C CYS A 181 -2.58 2.74 3.06
N VAL A 182 -2.64 1.47 2.67
CA VAL A 182 -3.20 0.37 3.46
C VAL A 182 -2.07 -0.52 3.97
N ASN A 183 -2.23 -1.03 5.19
CA ASN A 183 -1.49 -2.19 5.69
C ASN A 183 -2.45 -3.38 5.71
N TYR A 184 -2.15 -4.41 4.91
CA TYR A 184 -3.02 -5.57 4.73
C TYR A 184 -3.03 -6.49 5.96
N ALA A 185 -1.90 -6.63 6.65
CA ALA A 185 -1.80 -7.50 7.82
C ALA A 185 -2.74 -7.06 8.95
N HIS A 186 -2.98 -5.74 9.06
CA HIS A 186 -3.79 -5.16 10.14
C HIS A 186 -5.13 -4.58 9.68
N GLN A 187 -5.44 -4.63 8.38
CA GLN A 187 -6.68 -4.08 7.83
C GLN A 187 -6.91 -2.64 8.28
N SER A 188 -5.84 -1.84 8.22
CA SER A 188 -5.81 -0.43 8.57
C SER A 188 -5.31 0.38 7.39
N ALA A 189 -5.76 1.62 7.28
CA ALA A 189 -5.30 2.51 6.23
C ALA A 189 -5.29 3.97 6.67
N VAL A 190 -4.52 4.78 5.95
CA VAL A 190 -4.41 6.22 6.16
C VAL A 190 -4.54 6.97 4.85
N ARG A 191 -5.14 8.17 4.88
CA ARG A 191 -5.02 9.18 3.83
C ARG A 191 -4.16 10.33 4.34
N LEU A 192 -3.13 10.66 3.60
CA LEU A 192 -2.21 11.76 3.88
C LEU A 192 -2.42 12.87 2.85
N SER A 193 -2.80 14.05 3.30
CA SER A 193 -2.99 15.21 2.43
C SER A 193 -2.70 16.50 3.17
N SER A 194 -2.47 17.60 2.45
CA SER A 194 -2.31 18.93 3.09
C SER A 194 -3.55 19.41 3.86
N ALA A 195 -4.73 18.90 3.53
CA ALA A 195 -5.97 19.22 4.23
C ALA A 195 -6.10 18.48 5.58
N GLY A 196 -5.32 17.40 5.78
CA GLY A 196 -5.34 16.60 7.01
C GLY A 196 -4.98 15.15 6.76
N ILE A 197 -4.96 14.40 7.84
CA ILE A 197 -4.68 12.97 7.86
C ILE A 197 -5.93 12.25 8.34
N GLU A 198 -6.36 11.23 7.60
CA GLU A 198 -7.53 10.42 7.92
C GLU A 198 -7.13 8.97 8.13
N GLN A 199 -7.73 8.36 9.14
CA GLN A 199 -7.54 6.95 9.48
C GLN A 199 -8.75 6.12 9.04
N PHE A 200 -8.49 4.85 8.68
CA PHE A 200 -9.52 3.88 8.31
C PHE A 200 -9.25 2.52 8.95
N GLY A 201 -10.25 1.65 8.94
CA GLY A 201 -10.14 0.30 9.48
C GLY A 201 -10.22 0.28 11.00
N CYS A 202 -9.26 -0.40 11.65
CA CYS A 202 -9.25 -0.58 13.11
C CYS A 202 -8.77 0.65 13.88
N LEU A 203 -8.07 1.60 13.27
CA LEU A 203 -7.45 2.74 13.94
C LEU A 203 -8.48 3.61 14.68
N ARG A 204 -8.29 3.79 15.99
CA ARG A 204 -9.10 4.64 16.87
C ARG A 204 -8.22 5.63 17.60
N SER A 205 -8.74 6.83 17.86
CA SER A 205 -8.03 7.86 18.62
C SER A 205 -7.67 7.35 20.02
N VAL A 206 -6.42 7.55 20.42
CA VAL A 206 -5.88 7.23 21.73
C VAL A 206 -5.11 8.43 22.27
N PRO A 207 -4.86 8.52 23.58
CA PRO A 207 -3.97 9.52 24.13
C PRO A 207 -2.58 9.41 23.48
N PRO A 208 -2.03 10.52 22.94
CA PRO A 208 -0.71 10.47 22.33
C PRO A 208 0.38 10.24 23.39
N PRO A 209 1.45 9.50 23.06
CA PRO A 209 2.62 9.42 23.92
C PRO A 209 3.36 10.75 23.98
N ASP A 210 4.30 10.88 24.92
CA ASP A 210 5.13 12.06 25.05
C ASP A 210 5.84 12.42 23.73
N GLY A 211 5.84 13.70 23.40
CA GLY A 211 6.47 14.20 22.18
C GLY A 211 5.70 13.97 20.88
N VAL A 212 4.48 13.41 20.94
CA VAL A 212 3.61 13.17 19.79
C VAL A 212 2.37 14.04 19.87
N GLY A 213 1.94 14.62 18.75
CA GLY A 213 0.79 15.53 18.70
C GLY A 213 -0.56 14.81 18.73
N THR A 214 -0.74 13.78 17.90
CA THR A 214 -1.97 12.99 17.82
C THR A 214 -1.63 11.53 17.57
N ALA A 215 -2.40 10.61 18.17
CA ALA A 215 -2.18 9.18 18.03
C ALA A 215 -3.47 8.39 17.81
N PHE A 216 -3.35 7.31 17.04
CA PHE A 216 -4.40 6.31 16.82
C PHE A 216 -3.79 4.92 16.95
N SER A 217 -4.59 3.97 17.39
CA SER A 217 -4.19 2.56 17.50
C SER A 217 -5.34 1.63 17.16
N CYS A 218 -4.99 0.46 16.71
CA CYS A 218 -5.90 -0.67 16.57
C CYS A 218 -6.17 -1.37 17.90
#